data_58190d4b5a12fc178d511a09b8c8fae7
#
_entry.id   58190d4b5a12fc178d511a09b8c8fae7
#
_cell.length_a   1.000
_cell.length_b   1.000
_cell.length_c   1.000
_cell.angle_alpha   90.00
_cell.angle_beta   90.00
_cell.angle_gamma   90.00
#
_symmetry.space_group_name_H-M   'P 1'
#
loop_
_entity.id
_entity.type
_entity.pdbx_description
1 polymer ?
#
loop_
_entity_poly.entity_id
_entity_poly.type
_entity_poly.pdbx_seq_one_letter_code
_entity_poly.pdbx_strand_id
1 'polypeptide(L)'
;LIKDKLNNLSKNNLFNSEDINKNNLDRYLGIIEEEPSNIIDFINRETILVIDELEDCKKFANNWYLDSESNFDNCTYELNENLKNNDINLEAKPNLHLKFDEILNSLGNFNLIKFYEFESKINIDNRFLLNDKRLNSYSKNVGKLSNDINKNIKNNEKVWILSAQPLRTRTLLFEHECNANFLNNPNDIDEAYKSINNSTPLILKNKNNYEIEGFYLPIWKVVLITDKELFSQQSLFNN
;
A
#
# COMPACT_ATOMS: atom_id res chain seq x y z
N LEU A 1 4.93 -23.10 28.73
CA LEU A 1 6.05 -23.01 27.78
C LEU A 1 6.74 -21.66 27.86
N ILE A 2 6.06 -20.54 27.48
CA ILE A 2 6.65 -19.16 27.52
C ILE A 2 7.07 -18.80 28.95
N LYS A 3 6.21 -19.05 29.93
CA LYS A 3 6.49 -18.78 31.34
C LYS A 3 7.67 -19.59 31.89
N ASP A 4 7.86 -20.80 31.41
CA ASP A 4 8.97 -21.67 31.83
C ASP A 4 10.30 -21.20 31.21
N LYS A 5 10.30 -20.76 29.93
CA LYS A 5 11.45 -20.13 29.28
C LYS A 5 11.85 -18.83 30.01
N LEU A 6 10.87 -17.95 30.33
CA LEU A 6 11.11 -16.71 31.07
C LEU A 6 11.63 -16.98 32.50
N ASN A 7 11.10 -17.97 33.20
CA ASN A 7 11.59 -18.36 34.52
C ASN A 7 13.04 -18.89 34.47
N ASN A 8 13.41 -19.58 33.38
CA ASN A 8 14.78 -20.01 33.20
C ASN A 8 15.73 -18.85 32.91
N LEU A 9 15.30 -17.86 32.12
CA LEU A 9 16.05 -16.63 31.85
C LEU A 9 16.18 -15.77 33.12
N SER A 10 15.15 -15.70 33.97
CA SER A 10 15.19 -14.97 35.26
C SER A 10 16.13 -15.65 36.27
N LYS A 11 16.24 -16.98 36.28
CA LYS A 11 17.19 -17.72 37.12
C LYS A 11 18.64 -17.43 36.73
N ASN A 12 18.90 -17.06 35.49
CA ASN A 12 20.21 -16.68 34.98
C ASN A 12 20.54 -15.19 35.21
N ASN A 13 19.78 -14.50 36.07
CA ASN A 13 19.92 -13.06 36.36
C ASN A 13 19.82 -12.11 35.15
N LEU A 14 19.29 -12.58 34.04
CA LEU A 14 19.08 -11.76 32.84
C LEU A 14 17.89 -10.78 32.99
N PHE A 15 16.95 -11.09 33.90
CA PHE A 15 15.77 -10.25 34.16
C PHE A 15 15.35 -10.37 35.64
N ASN A 16 14.90 -9.27 36.25
CA ASN A 16 14.21 -9.33 37.52
C ASN A 16 12.81 -9.93 37.36
N SER A 17 12.49 -10.96 38.13
CA SER A 17 11.18 -11.63 38.06
C SER A 17 9.97 -10.73 38.32
N GLU A 18 10.18 -9.58 38.96
CA GLU A 18 9.15 -8.58 39.25
C GLU A 18 8.81 -7.70 38.02
N ASP A 19 9.74 -7.56 37.04
CA ASP A 19 9.55 -6.76 35.85
C ASP A 19 8.75 -7.51 34.74
N ILE A 20 8.60 -8.83 34.90
CA ILE A 20 7.82 -9.66 33.97
C ILE A 20 6.33 -9.53 34.28
N ASN A 21 5.78 -8.35 34.02
CA ASN A 21 4.33 -8.16 34.12
C ASN A 21 3.64 -8.87 32.94
N LYS A 22 2.55 -9.59 33.21
CA LYS A 22 1.79 -10.34 32.21
C LYS A 22 1.37 -9.53 30.99
N ASN A 23 1.36 -8.20 31.11
CA ASN A 23 0.93 -7.27 30.08
C ASN A 23 2.06 -6.85 29.11
N ASN A 24 3.31 -7.29 29.33
CA ASN A 24 4.48 -6.88 28.52
C ASN A 24 5.26 -8.09 27.96
N LEU A 25 4.65 -9.28 27.91
CA LEU A 25 5.32 -10.50 27.43
C LEU A 25 5.74 -10.41 25.95
N ASP A 26 5.01 -9.62 25.16
CA ASP A 26 5.30 -9.34 23.77
C ASP A 26 6.69 -8.74 23.55
N ARG A 27 7.20 -7.96 24.48
CA ARG A 27 8.56 -7.38 24.41
C ARG A 27 9.68 -8.42 24.49
N TYR A 28 9.39 -9.59 25.02
CA TYR A 28 10.37 -10.67 25.21
C TYR A 28 10.26 -11.79 24.17
N LEU A 29 9.32 -11.70 23.22
CA LEU A 29 9.09 -12.73 22.22
C LEU A 29 10.34 -13.04 21.39
N GLY A 30 11.10 -12.02 20.98
CA GLY A 30 12.32 -12.20 20.21
C GLY A 30 13.46 -12.90 20.97
N ILE A 31 13.39 -12.96 22.32
CA ILE A 31 14.34 -13.68 23.16
C ILE A 31 13.85 -15.11 23.42
N ILE A 32 12.53 -15.30 23.43
CA ILE A 32 11.88 -16.57 23.78
C ILE A 32 11.82 -17.50 22.56
N GLU A 33 11.57 -16.95 21.40
CA GLU A 33 11.41 -17.71 20.16
C GLU A 33 12.76 -17.83 19.44
N GLU A 34 13.22 -19.07 19.26
CA GLU A 34 14.46 -19.38 18.54
C GLU A 34 14.29 -19.23 17.03
N GLU A 35 13.07 -19.50 16.54
CA GLU A 35 12.68 -19.37 15.13
C GLU A 35 11.46 -18.45 15.03
N PRO A 36 11.66 -17.12 14.91
CA PRO A 36 10.55 -16.18 14.84
C PRO A 36 9.75 -16.38 13.55
N SER A 37 8.44 -16.54 13.68
CA SER A 37 7.52 -16.58 12.55
C SER A 37 7.32 -15.18 11.97
N ASN A 38 7.15 -15.09 10.66
CA ASN A 38 6.83 -13.87 9.96
C ASN A 38 5.47 -13.99 9.24
N ILE A 39 4.95 -12.90 8.70
CA ILE A 39 3.63 -12.89 8.06
C ILE A 39 3.55 -13.86 6.87
N ILE A 40 4.67 -14.14 6.20
CA ILE A 40 4.72 -15.01 5.01
C ILE A 40 4.43 -16.45 5.38
N ASP A 41 4.75 -16.87 6.60
CA ASP A 41 4.52 -18.24 7.09
C ASP A 41 3.03 -18.57 7.20
N PHE A 42 2.17 -17.53 7.26
CA PHE A 42 0.71 -17.64 7.35
C PHE A 42 0.00 -17.46 6.01
N ILE A 43 0.74 -17.19 4.93
CA ILE A 43 0.15 -16.93 3.60
C ILE A 43 0.10 -18.23 2.80
N ASN A 44 -1.05 -18.51 2.17
CA ASN A 44 -1.19 -19.65 1.27
C ASN A 44 -0.30 -19.47 0.02
N ARG A 45 0.36 -20.53 -0.42
CA ARG A 45 1.25 -20.54 -1.60
C ARG A 45 0.55 -20.16 -2.92
N GLU A 46 -0.77 -20.32 -3.00
CA GLU A 46 -1.57 -19.89 -4.15
C GLU A 46 -1.82 -18.36 -4.18
N THR A 47 -1.44 -17.66 -3.11
CA THR A 47 -1.61 -16.22 -3.00
C THR A 47 -0.68 -15.49 -3.98
N ILE A 48 -1.23 -14.48 -4.65
CA ILE A 48 -0.43 -13.54 -5.45
C ILE A 48 0.08 -12.46 -4.51
N LEU A 49 1.39 -12.33 -4.41
CA LEU A 49 2.03 -11.27 -3.65
C LEU A 49 2.38 -10.10 -4.56
N VAL A 50 2.12 -8.90 -4.08
CA VAL A 50 2.40 -7.67 -4.82
C VAL A 50 3.41 -6.86 -4.03
N ILE A 51 4.49 -6.45 -4.68
CA ILE A 51 5.49 -5.54 -4.13
C ILE A 51 5.47 -4.29 -4.98
N ASP A 52 5.24 -3.16 -4.33
CA ASP A 52 5.31 -1.84 -4.92
C ASP A 52 6.66 -1.21 -4.59
N GLU A 53 7.40 -0.75 -5.62
CA GLU A 53 8.73 -0.14 -5.52
C GLU A 53 9.72 -0.97 -4.66
N LEU A 54 10.09 -2.16 -5.16
CA LEU A 54 10.95 -3.10 -4.44
C LEU A 54 12.25 -2.47 -3.90
N GLU A 55 12.90 -1.62 -4.68
CA GLU A 55 14.18 -1.00 -4.28
C GLU A 55 13.99 -0.03 -3.11
N ASP A 56 12.88 0.71 -3.08
CA ASP A 56 12.54 1.60 -1.98
C ASP A 56 12.15 0.80 -0.73
N CYS A 57 11.39 -0.29 -0.89
CA CYS A 57 11.10 -1.22 0.20
C CYS A 57 12.39 -1.78 0.81
N LYS A 58 13.34 -2.22 -0.04
CA LYS A 58 14.64 -2.74 0.39
C LYS A 58 15.46 -1.68 1.14
N LYS A 59 15.54 -0.47 0.59
CA LYS A 59 16.26 0.64 1.20
C LYS A 59 15.70 1.00 2.56
N PHE A 60 14.37 1.13 2.65
CA PHE A 60 13.68 1.45 3.90
C PHE A 60 13.92 0.35 4.96
N ALA A 61 13.72 -0.90 4.59
CA ALA A 61 13.89 -2.04 5.49
C ALA A 61 15.33 -2.17 5.99
N ASN A 62 16.33 -1.95 5.12
CA ASN A 62 17.74 -2.01 5.50
C ASN A 62 18.10 -0.86 6.46
N ASN A 63 17.63 0.36 6.21
CA ASN A 63 17.86 1.49 7.11
C ASN A 63 17.24 1.21 8.48
N TRP A 64 15.98 0.75 8.49
CA TRP A 64 15.29 0.40 9.73
C TRP A 64 16.01 -0.72 10.50
N TYR A 65 16.52 -1.74 9.79
CA TYR A 65 17.30 -2.82 10.40
C TYR A 65 18.58 -2.28 11.05
N LEU A 66 19.33 -1.44 10.36
CA LEU A 66 20.56 -0.83 10.90
C LEU A 66 20.29 0.06 12.10
N ASP A 67 19.22 0.85 12.06
CA ASP A 67 18.81 1.69 13.19
C ASP A 67 18.42 0.84 14.41
N SER A 68 17.70 -0.27 14.19
CA SER A 68 17.34 -1.22 15.25
C SER A 68 18.57 -1.85 15.90
N GLU A 69 19.53 -2.25 15.07
CA GLU A 69 20.80 -2.80 15.52
C GLU A 69 21.59 -1.79 16.37
N SER A 70 21.73 -0.56 15.87
CA SER A 70 22.43 0.51 16.56
C SER A 70 21.75 0.87 17.90
N ASN A 71 20.43 0.93 17.93
CA ASN A 71 19.69 1.20 19.15
C ASN A 71 19.87 0.10 20.19
N PHE A 72 19.86 -1.16 19.74
CA PHE A 72 20.11 -2.30 20.63
C PHE A 72 21.53 -2.25 21.20
N ASP A 73 22.54 -1.99 20.36
CA ASP A 73 23.94 -1.91 20.79
C ASP A 73 24.14 -0.74 21.81
N ASN A 74 23.50 0.39 21.60
CA ASN A 74 23.54 1.51 22.53
C ASN A 74 22.89 1.18 23.89
N CYS A 75 21.71 0.54 23.87
CA CYS A 75 21.03 0.11 25.10
C CYS A 75 21.84 -0.92 25.87
N THR A 76 22.46 -1.89 25.17
CA THR A 76 23.33 -2.88 25.83
C THR A 76 24.59 -2.27 26.37
N TYR A 77 25.18 -1.28 25.70
CA TYR A 77 26.34 -0.57 26.22
C TYR A 77 26.01 0.17 27.54
N GLU A 78 24.90 0.89 27.57
CA GLU A 78 24.46 1.61 28.80
C GLU A 78 24.15 0.63 29.93
N LEU A 79 23.52 -0.50 29.65
CA LEU A 79 23.25 -1.54 30.62
C LEU A 79 24.55 -2.14 31.18
N ASN A 80 25.51 -2.46 30.32
CA ASN A 80 26.79 -3.03 30.68
C ASN A 80 27.62 -2.03 31.49
N GLU A 81 27.57 -0.73 31.20
CA GLU A 81 28.22 0.31 32.02
C GLU A 81 27.64 0.36 33.43
N ASN A 82 26.32 0.25 33.57
CA ASN A 82 25.62 0.21 34.83
C ASN A 82 25.81 -1.10 35.61
N LEU A 83 26.11 -2.21 34.90
CA LEU A 83 26.27 -3.55 35.45
C LEU A 83 27.74 -3.97 35.63
N LYS A 84 28.71 -3.08 35.39
CA LYS A 84 30.15 -3.36 35.57
C LYS A 84 30.55 -3.94 36.95
N ASN A 85 29.62 -3.91 37.90
CA ASN A 85 29.83 -4.49 39.23
C ASN A 85 29.30 -5.94 39.38
N ASN A 86 28.62 -6.46 38.38
CA ASN A 86 28.07 -7.82 38.40
C ASN A 86 28.53 -8.51 37.12
N ASP A 87 29.28 -9.58 37.17
CA ASP A 87 29.79 -10.40 36.06
C ASP A 87 28.73 -10.95 35.11
N ILE A 88 27.77 -10.10 34.70
CA ILE A 88 26.68 -10.46 33.77
C ILE A 88 27.08 -10.00 32.39
N ASN A 89 27.46 -10.95 31.55
CA ASN A 89 27.77 -10.72 30.15
C ASN A 89 26.50 -10.93 29.32
N LEU A 90 25.88 -9.85 28.85
CA LEU A 90 24.73 -9.89 27.94
C LEU A 90 25.21 -10.19 26.50
N GLU A 91 25.73 -11.41 26.28
CA GLU A 91 26.24 -11.81 24.98
C GLU A 91 25.15 -12.24 23.96
N ALA A 92 23.94 -12.46 24.41
CA ALA A 92 22.87 -12.92 23.52
C ALA A 92 22.14 -11.75 22.88
N LYS A 93 22.54 -11.38 21.66
CA LYS A 93 21.76 -10.49 20.80
C LYS A 93 20.50 -11.23 20.34
N PRO A 94 19.29 -10.81 20.74
CA PRO A 94 18.08 -11.46 20.30
C PRO A 94 17.91 -11.27 18.79
N ASN A 95 17.51 -12.33 18.09
CA ASN A 95 17.21 -12.27 16.67
C ASN A 95 15.81 -11.69 16.49
N LEU A 96 15.67 -10.37 16.70
CA LEU A 96 14.37 -9.68 16.74
C LEU A 96 13.78 -9.44 15.35
N HIS A 97 14.63 -9.37 14.33
CA HIS A 97 14.22 -8.93 13.00
C HIS A 97 14.94 -9.73 11.91
N LEU A 98 14.19 -10.11 10.88
CA LEU A 98 14.73 -10.72 9.67
C LEU A 98 15.26 -9.62 8.74
N LYS A 99 16.37 -9.91 8.06
CA LYS A 99 16.86 -9.05 6.98
C LYS A 99 15.91 -9.14 5.79
N PHE A 100 15.75 -8.02 5.08
CA PHE A 100 14.82 -7.96 3.94
C PHE A 100 15.18 -8.96 2.83
N ASP A 101 16.46 -9.19 2.61
CA ASP A 101 16.93 -10.18 1.61
C ASP A 101 16.55 -11.62 2.00
N GLU A 102 16.50 -11.96 3.29
CA GLU A 102 16.03 -13.27 3.77
C GLU A 102 14.54 -13.44 3.49
N ILE A 103 13.77 -12.38 3.71
CA ILE A 103 12.34 -12.35 3.37
C ILE A 103 12.14 -12.52 1.87
N LEU A 104 12.88 -11.77 1.04
CA LEU A 104 12.80 -11.87 -0.42
C LEU A 104 13.09 -13.29 -0.94
N ASN A 105 14.06 -13.97 -0.34
CA ASN A 105 14.37 -15.35 -0.70
C ASN A 105 13.19 -16.29 -0.39
N SER A 106 12.48 -16.07 0.71
CA SER A 106 11.28 -16.86 1.06
C SER A 106 10.11 -16.62 0.10
N LEU A 107 10.05 -15.45 -0.56
CA LEU A 107 9.02 -15.13 -1.55
C LEU A 107 9.17 -15.89 -2.88
N GLY A 108 10.33 -16.49 -3.15
CA GLY A 108 10.58 -17.21 -4.40
C GLY A 108 9.61 -18.37 -4.69
N ASN A 109 8.86 -18.82 -3.68
CA ASN A 109 7.86 -19.89 -3.81
C ASN A 109 6.43 -19.37 -4.10
N PHE A 110 6.26 -18.06 -4.23
CA PHE A 110 4.96 -17.43 -4.46
C PHE A 110 4.86 -16.82 -5.86
N ASN A 111 3.63 -16.64 -6.34
CA ASN A 111 3.38 -15.82 -7.51
C ASN A 111 3.61 -14.35 -7.16
N LEU A 112 4.62 -13.72 -7.73
CA LEU A 112 5.06 -12.39 -7.37
C LEU A 112 4.83 -11.41 -8.50
N ILE A 113 4.15 -10.29 -8.20
CA ILE A 113 4.00 -9.14 -9.09
C ILE A 113 4.79 -7.98 -8.47
N LYS A 114 5.62 -7.32 -9.28
CA LYS A 114 6.37 -6.14 -8.86
C LYS A 114 5.90 -4.93 -9.65
N PHE A 115 5.51 -3.87 -8.96
CA PHE A 115 5.22 -2.58 -9.57
C PHE A 115 6.41 -1.64 -9.45
N TYR A 116 6.62 -0.82 -10.47
CA TYR A 116 7.65 0.20 -10.51
C TYR A 116 7.10 1.44 -11.20
N GLU A 117 7.32 2.61 -10.62
CA GLU A 117 6.95 3.90 -11.24
C GLU A 117 7.84 4.19 -12.46
N PHE A 118 9.12 3.85 -12.35
CA PHE A 118 10.10 4.10 -13.40
C PHE A 118 10.61 2.80 -14.02
N GLU A 119 10.99 2.90 -15.28
CA GLU A 119 11.58 1.79 -16.01
C GLU A 119 12.89 1.32 -15.37
N SER A 120 12.86 0.18 -14.68
CA SER A 120 14.08 -0.44 -14.17
C SER A 120 14.86 -1.12 -15.30
N LYS A 121 16.20 -0.99 -15.27
CA LYS A 121 17.10 -1.64 -16.24
C LYS A 121 17.24 -3.17 -16.02
N ILE A 122 16.43 -3.73 -15.13
CA ILE A 122 16.48 -5.15 -14.79
C ILE A 122 15.86 -5.93 -15.94
N ASN A 123 16.62 -6.83 -16.55
CA ASN A 123 16.10 -7.77 -17.56
C ASN A 123 15.18 -8.78 -16.88
N ILE A 124 13.88 -8.58 -17.04
CA ILE A 124 12.85 -9.49 -16.51
C ILE A 124 12.08 -10.02 -17.73
N ASP A 125 11.99 -11.36 -17.84
CA ASP A 125 11.39 -12.03 -19.00
C ASP A 125 9.89 -11.74 -19.19
N ASN A 126 9.16 -11.31 -18.14
CA ASN A 126 7.73 -11.03 -18.19
C ASN A 126 7.44 -9.61 -17.72
N ARG A 127 7.78 -8.63 -18.57
CA ARG A 127 7.58 -7.22 -18.26
C ARG A 127 6.34 -6.69 -18.97
N PHE A 128 5.52 -5.95 -18.23
CA PHE A 128 4.34 -5.30 -18.75
C PHE A 128 4.39 -3.79 -18.47
N LEU A 129 4.38 -2.97 -19.53
CA LEU A 129 4.38 -1.52 -19.41
C LEU A 129 2.94 -1.01 -19.47
N LEU A 130 2.48 -0.39 -18.38
CA LEU A 130 1.14 0.20 -18.32
C LEU A 130 1.03 1.45 -19.18
N ASN A 131 2.13 2.22 -19.34
CA ASN A 131 2.18 3.49 -20.04
C ASN A 131 1.04 4.44 -19.60
N ASP A 132 0.75 4.45 -18.30
CA ASP A 132 -0.24 5.34 -17.74
C ASP A 132 0.13 6.81 -17.96
N LYS A 133 -0.90 7.62 -18.11
CA LYS A 133 -0.75 9.07 -18.29
C LYS A 133 -1.60 9.79 -17.28
N ARG A 134 -1.01 10.77 -16.61
CA ARG A 134 -1.77 11.70 -15.77
C ARG A 134 -2.68 12.54 -16.63
N LEU A 135 -3.86 12.84 -16.12
CA LEU A 135 -4.81 13.72 -16.77
C LEU A 135 -4.51 15.18 -16.42
N ASN A 136 -4.87 16.07 -17.35
CA ASN A 136 -4.80 17.50 -17.08
C ASN A 136 -5.94 17.92 -16.15
N SER A 137 -5.68 18.86 -15.25
CA SER A 137 -6.71 19.51 -14.49
C SER A 137 -7.54 20.46 -15.40
N TYR A 138 -8.86 20.39 -15.27
CA TYR A 138 -9.77 21.23 -16.07
C TYR A 138 -10.15 22.53 -15.37
N SER A 139 -9.76 22.74 -14.10
CA SER A 139 -9.88 24.00 -13.36
C SER A 139 -11.24 24.69 -13.53
N LYS A 140 -12.32 23.96 -13.32
CA LYS A 140 -13.71 24.43 -13.50
C LYS A 140 -14.15 24.65 -14.97
N ASN A 141 -13.30 24.32 -15.94
CA ASN A 141 -13.67 24.40 -17.36
C ASN A 141 -14.38 23.13 -17.81
N VAL A 142 -15.66 22.99 -17.40
CA VAL A 142 -16.47 21.81 -17.71
C VAL A 142 -16.67 21.65 -19.22
N GLY A 143 -16.75 22.75 -19.97
CA GLY A 143 -16.89 22.67 -21.44
C GLY A 143 -15.69 22.00 -22.10
N LYS A 144 -14.46 22.34 -21.67
CA LYS A 144 -13.25 21.66 -22.17
C LYS A 144 -13.24 20.17 -21.79
N LEU A 145 -13.60 19.87 -20.54
CA LEU A 145 -13.70 18.49 -20.08
C LEU A 145 -14.70 17.69 -20.94
N SER A 146 -15.91 18.22 -21.14
CA SER A 146 -16.95 17.56 -21.93
C SER A 146 -16.49 17.28 -23.37
N ASN A 147 -15.78 18.25 -23.97
CA ASN A 147 -15.17 18.06 -25.29
C ASN A 147 -14.12 16.96 -25.31
N ASP A 148 -13.26 16.89 -24.30
CA ASP A 148 -12.23 15.85 -24.20
C ASP A 148 -12.87 14.48 -23.94
N ILE A 149 -13.90 14.38 -23.10
CA ILE A 149 -14.67 13.16 -22.90
C ILE A 149 -15.30 12.70 -24.22
N ASN A 150 -15.98 13.60 -24.94
CA ASN A 150 -16.61 13.26 -26.22
C ASN A 150 -15.58 12.83 -27.26
N LYS A 151 -14.36 13.40 -27.25
CA LYS A 151 -13.25 12.97 -28.09
C LYS A 151 -12.76 11.58 -27.73
N ASN A 152 -12.60 11.29 -26.43
CA ASN A 152 -12.18 9.97 -25.95
C ASN A 152 -13.20 8.90 -26.36
N ILE A 153 -14.48 9.18 -26.25
CA ILE A 153 -15.57 8.29 -26.69
C ILE A 153 -15.49 8.02 -28.20
N LYS A 154 -15.25 9.05 -29.02
CA LYS A 154 -15.09 8.90 -30.46
C LYS A 154 -13.88 8.02 -30.82
N ASN A 155 -12.86 7.99 -29.97
CA ASN A 155 -11.70 7.13 -30.09
C ASN A 155 -11.92 5.71 -29.53
N ASN A 156 -13.15 5.35 -29.18
CA ASN A 156 -13.52 4.10 -28.51
C ASN A 156 -12.81 3.88 -27.17
N GLU A 157 -12.57 4.97 -26.44
CA GLU A 157 -12.05 4.92 -25.07
C GLU A 157 -13.21 4.84 -24.08
N LYS A 158 -13.01 4.07 -23.02
CA LYS A 158 -13.97 3.90 -21.93
C LYS A 158 -13.72 4.97 -20.89
N VAL A 159 -14.69 5.86 -20.67
CA VAL A 159 -14.55 6.96 -19.72
C VAL A 159 -15.35 6.67 -18.44
N TRP A 160 -14.64 6.66 -17.34
CA TRP A 160 -15.21 6.53 -16.00
C TRP A 160 -14.96 7.80 -15.23
N ILE A 161 -15.95 8.21 -14.44
CA ILE A 161 -15.90 9.42 -13.65
C ILE A 161 -16.23 9.05 -12.22
N LEU A 162 -15.31 9.30 -11.30
CA LEU A 162 -15.49 9.05 -9.87
C LEU A 162 -15.73 10.38 -9.16
N SER A 163 -16.94 10.59 -8.66
CA SER A 163 -17.32 11.85 -8.05
C SER A 163 -18.03 11.69 -6.70
N ALA A 164 -17.73 12.58 -5.75
CA ALA A 164 -18.44 12.68 -4.48
C ALA A 164 -19.88 13.19 -4.68
N GLN A 165 -20.13 13.97 -5.77
CA GLN A 165 -21.43 14.55 -6.12
C GLN A 165 -21.89 14.11 -7.53
N PRO A 166 -22.17 12.81 -7.75
CA PRO A 166 -22.37 12.25 -9.09
C PRO A 166 -23.54 12.88 -9.85
N LEU A 167 -24.64 13.23 -9.17
CA LEU A 167 -25.80 13.87 -9.83
C LEU A 167 -25.45 15.27 -10.30
N ARG A 168 -24.73 16.04 -9.51
CA ARG A 168 -24.25 17.38 -9.89
C ARG A 168 -23.28 17.28 -11.08
N THR A 169 -22.34 16.35 -11.03
CA THR A 169 -21.40 16.10 -12.12
C THR A 169 -22.13 15.74 -13.40
N ARG A 170 -23.15 14.87 -13.31
CA ARG A 170 -24.00 14.51 -14.47
C ARG A 170 -24.70 15.73 -15.07
N THR A 171 -25.31 16.59 -14.24
CA THR A 171 -26.01 17.80 -14.70
C THR A 171 -25.03 18.75 -15.41
N LEU A 172 -23.87 19.00 -14.81
CA LEU A 172 -22.84 19.86 -15.40
C LEU A 172 -22.34 19.34 -16.76
N LEU A 173 -22.12 18.04 -16.89
CA LEU A 173 -21.72 17.44 -18.16
C LEU A 173 -22.84 17.55 -19.22
N PHE A 174 -24.08 17.31 -18.81
CA PHE A 174 -25.23 17.42 -19.69
C PHE A 174 -25.44 18.85 -20.24
N GLU A 175 -25.24 19.89 -19.42
CA GLU A 175 -25.25 21.29 -19.83
C GLU A 175 -24.21 21.63 -20.91
N HIS A 176 -23.15 20.80 -21.01
CA HIS A 176 -22.10 20.92 -22.00
C HIS A 176 -22.13 19.79 -23.05
N GLU A 177 -23.30 19.31 -23.39
CA GLU A 177 -23.53 18.31 -24.46
C GLU A 177 -22.79 16.98 -24.26
N CYS A 178 -22.49 16.61 -23.01
CA CYS A 178 -21.89 15.33 -22.67
C CYS A 178 -22.87 14.49 -21.83
N ASN A 179 -23.46 13.47 -22.48
CA ASN A 179 -24.36 12.55 -21.80
C ASN A 179 -23.57 11.49 -21.05
N ALA A 180 -23.70 11.47 -19.73
CA ALA A 180 -23.08 10.47 -18.87
C ALA A 180 -24.12 9.74 -18.03
N ASN A 181 -23.95 8.44 -17.85
CA ASN A 181 -24.84 7.63 -17.03
C ASN A 181 -24.31 7.58 -15.59
N PHE A 182 -25.20 7.73 -14.61
CA PHE A 182 -24.87 7.52 -13.22
C PHE A 182 -25.26 6.13 -12.76
N LEU A 183 -24.30 5.35 -12.30
CA LEU A 183 -24.50 4.02 -11.72
C LEU A 183 -24.85 4.17 -10.23
N ASN A 184 -26.11 4.00 -9.87
CA ASN A 184 -26.56 4.08 -8.48
C ASN A 184 -26.03 2.93 -7.62
N ASN A 185 -26.02 1.74 -8.18
CA ASN A 185 -25.52 0.54 -7.51
C ASN A 185 -24.20 0.10 -8.18
N PRO A 186 -23.06 0.24 -7.50
CA PRO A 186 -21.77 -0.19 -8.06
C PRO A 186 -21.68 -1.69 -8.34
N ASN A 187 -22.61 -2.49 -7.78
CA ASN A 187 -22.66 -3.94 -8.03
C ASN A 187 -23.54 -4.30 -9.24
N ASP A 188 -24.16 -3.32 -9.89
CA ASP A 188 -24.95 -3.55 -11.09
C ASP A 188 -24.03 -3.63 -12.32
N ILE A 189 -23.47 -4.81 -12.49
CA ILE A 189 -22.53 -5.12 -13.56
C ILE A 189 -23.20 -5.00 -14.95
N ASP A 190 -24.47 -5.36 -15.07
CA ASP A 190 -25.20 -5.33 -16.33
C ASP A 190 -25.41 -3.88 -16.81
N GLU A 191 -25.76 -2.97 -15.92
CA GLU A 191 -25.89 -1.53 -16.23
C GLU A 191 -24.52 -0.95 -16.62
N ALA A 192 -23.46 -1.32 -15.89
CA ALA A 192 -22.11 -0.90 -16.23
C ALA A 192 -21.70 -1.38 -17.63
N TYR A 193 -21.93 -2.64 -17.97
CA TYR A 193 -21.62 -3.17 -19.29
C TYR A 193 -22.44 -2.51 -20.41
N LYS A 194 -23.73 -2.26 -20.20
CA LYS A 194 -24.56 -1.53 -21.18
C LYS A 194 -23.99 -0.14 -21.46
N SER A 195 -23.60 0.59 -20.45
CA SER A 195 -23.02 1.93 -20.60
C SER A 195 -21.69 1.87 -21.37
N ILE A 196 -20.83 0.92 -21.06
CA ILE A 196 -19.55 0.72 -21.74
C ILE A 196 -19.76 0.36 -23.22
N ASN A 197 -20.69 -0.56 -23.51
CA ASN A 197 -20.96 -1.00 -24.87
C ASN A 197 -21.59 0.11 -25.72
N ASN A 198 -22.37 0.99 -25.11
CA ASN A 198 -22.96 2.15 -25.78
C ASN A 198 -22.01 3.35 -25.87
N SER A 199 -20.74 3.17 -25.50
CA SER A 199 -19.75 4.25 -25.50
C SER A 199 -20.21 5.48 -24.69
N THR A 200 -20.92 5.26 -23.58
CA THR A 200 -21.42 6.30 -22.70
C THR A 200 -20.55 6.43 -21.47
N PRO A 201 -20.11 7.63 -21.09
CA PRO A 201 -19.36 7.83 -19.86
C PRO A 201 -20.13 7.34 -18.65
N LEU A 202 -19.46 6.69 -17.72
CA LEU A 202 -20.06 6.15 -16.51
C LEU A 202 -19.61 6.94 -15.28
N ILE A 203 -20.57 7.48 -14.54
CA ILE A 203 -20.31 8.18 -13.28
C ILE A 203 -20.52 7.22 -12.12
N LEU A 204 -19.55 7.13 -11.24
CA LEU A 204 -19.56 6.34 -10.01
C LEU A 204 -19.50 7.27 -8.79
N LYS A 205 -20.15 6.88 -7.70
CA LYS A 205 -20.07 7.63 -6.45
C LYS A 205 -18.81 7.29 -5.67
N ASN A 206 -17.98 8.28 -5.37
CA ASN A 206 -16.90 8.19 -4.40
C ASN A 206 -17.47 8.19 -2.97
N LYS A 207 -17.66 7.00 -2.38
CA LYS A 207 -18.32 6.86 -1.06
C LYS A 207 -17.41 7.28 0.10
N ASN A 208 -16.10 7.12 -0.04
CA ASN A 208 -15.15 7.25 1.05
C ASN A 208 -14.26 8.49 0.91
N ASN A 209 -14.59 9.38 -0.02
CA ASN A 209 -13.83 10.61 -0.29
C ASN A 209 -12.32 10.35 -0.49
N TYR A 210 -11.98 9.22 -1.10
CA TYR A 210 -10.59 8.92 -1.40
C TYR A 210 -10.01 9.99 -2.33
N GLU A 211 -8.85 10.49 -1.96
CA GLU A 211 -8.03 11.35 -2.81
C GLU A 211 -7.33 10.49 -3.88
N ILE A 212 -8.07 10.18 -4.92
CA ILE A 212 -7.56 9.44 -6.07
C ILE A 212 -7.34 10.42 -7.21
N GLU A 213 -6.19 10.34 -7.85
CA GLU A 213 -5.90 11.08 -9.09
C GLU A 213 -6.47 10.32 -10.30
N GLY A 214 -6.98 11.08 -11.26
CA GLY A 214 -7.40 10.52 -12.52
C GLY A 214 -6.21 10.07 -13.37
N PHE A 215 -6.43 9.08 -14.23
CA PHE A 215 -5.42 8.53 -15.11
C PHE A 215 -6.01 8.07 -16.45
N TYR A 216 -5.13 7.93 -17.44
CA TYR A 216 -5.41 7.29 -18.71
C TYR A 216 -4.51 6.08 -18.93
N LEU A 217 -5.12 4.93 -19.20
CA LEU A 217 -4.45 3.68 -19.53
C LEU A 217 -4.61 3.37 -21.02
N PRO A 218 -3.64 3.72 -21.87
CA PRO A 218 -3.74 3.60 -23.32
C PRO A 218 -3.99 2.17 -23.80
N ILE A 219 -3.34 1.19 -23.16
CA ILE A 219 -3.41 -0.22 -23.55
C ILE A 219 -4.85 -0.75 -23.46
N TRP A 220 -5.57 -0.35 -22.41
CA TRP A 220 -6.96 -0.75 -22.18
C TRP A 220 -7.96 0.27 -22.68
N LYS A 221 -7.50 1.39 -23.21
CA LYS A 221 -8.35 2.51 -23.63
C LYS A 221 -9.31 2.94 -22.52
N VAL A 222 -8.79 3.05 -21.29
CA VAL A 222 -9.57 3.43 -20.09
C VAL A 222 -9.09 4.78 -19.59
N VAL A 223 -10.04 5.68 -19.38
CA VAL A 223 -9.84 6.99 -18.78
C VAL A 223 -10.64 7.04 -17.48
N LEU A 224 -9.96 7.28 -16.35
CA LEU A 224 -10.60 7.59 -15.07
C LEU A 224 -10.42 9.06 -14.76
N ILE A 225 -11.53 9.78 -14.58
CA ILE A 225 -11.56 11.19 -14.20
C ILE A 225 -12.09 11.26 -12.76
N THR A 226 -11.50 12.09 -11.92
CA THR A 226 -11.95 12.26 -10.54
C THR A 226 -12.32 13.71 -10.24
N ASP A 227 -12.86 13.97 -9.05
CA ASP A 227 -13.18 15.33 -8.62
C ASP A 227 -11.94 16.23 -8.59
N LYS A 228 -10.73 15.66 -8.48
CA LYS A 228 -9.46 16.40 -8.51
C LYS A 228 -9.25 17.08 -9.87
N GLU A 229 -9.47 16.35 -10.96
CA GLU A 229 -9.37 16.90 -12.32
C GLU A 229 -10.54 17.83 -12.64
N LEU A 230 -11.76 17.50 -12.13
CA LEU A 230 -12.97 18.28 -12.39
C LEU A 230 -12.96 19.66 -11.73
N PHE A 231 -12.55 19.72 -10.45
CA PHE A 231 -12.77 20.91 -9.62
C PHE A 231 -11.47 21.58 -9.13
N SER A 232 -10.30 21.00 -9.37
CA SER A 232 -8.99 21.50 -8.89
C SER A 232 -8.96 21.81 -7.38
N GLN A 233 -9.76 21.13 -6.60
CA GLN A 233 -9.82 21.32 -5.15
C GLN A 233 -9.39 20.05 -4.44
N GLN A 234 -8.38 20.18 -3.58
CA GLN A 234 -8.29 19.38 -2.37
C GLN A 234 -9.64 19.45 -1.68
N SER A 235 -10.31 18.29 -1.54
CA SER A 235 -11.56 18.04 -0.80
C SER A 235 -12.37 19.27 -0.36
N LEU A 236 -13.56 19.44 -0.91
CA LEU A 236 -14.63 20.31 -0.37
C LEU A 236 -15.15 19.85 1.02
N PHE A 237 -14.34 19.16 1.80
CA PHE A 237 -14.74 18.52 3.06
C PHE A 237 -13.98 19.02 4.29
N ASN A 238 -13.57 20.28 4.29
CA ASN A 238 -13.30 20.98 5.54
C ASN A 238 -14.44 21.98 5.80
N ASN A 239 -15.57 21.46 6.27
CA ASN A 239 -16.53 22.15 7.13
C ASN A 239 -17.48 21.12 7.74
#